data_302328903ecfa5dcabd033eddd8d6d91
#
_entry.id   302328903ecfa5dcabd033eddd8d6d91
#
_cell.length_a   1.000
_cell.length_b   1.000
_cell.length_c   1.000
_cell.angle_alpha   90.00
_cell.angle_beta   90.00
_cell.angle_gamma   90.00
#
_symmetry.space_group_name_H-M   'P 1'
#
loop_
_entity.id
_entity.type
_entity.pdbx_description
1 polymer ?
#
loop_
_entity_poly.entity_id
_entity_poly.type
_entity_poly.pdbx_seq_one_letter_code
_entity_poly.pdbx_strand_id
1 'polypeptide(L)'
;MKRCLALLALAFSVLAATPAPAQQDQIFGKTGTPIRGTIVGISPTSVRIETTGVTRDIEVREIQKLVFGDEPADVGTAREQALAGQYENALASLKKVNLAEIQTDAVKQEAGYYAAYCNAKLALTAGGDRRVARDGLFEFIRANPATYHFFEAAQLLGDLSFALNEYAEASKYYGALAKADWPEYKMRAAVLQARAQSAEGKFAEAMAAYDQILASGLNTPEAVEQKMQASVGRAVCLAATGRHEEGITIIEDLIAKHDPNDASLFGRAYNALGACYLKAGKTQEALMAYLHTDVLFFTDGESHAEALYHLTKLWAAVNKSDRAVEAGNTLRSRYPGSRWATMN
;
A
#
# COMPACT_ATOMS: atom_id res chain seq x y z
N MET A 1 39.77 -71.16 44.47
CA MET A 1 38.48 -70.60 44.02
C MET A 1 38.36 -69.16 44.55
N LYS A 2 38.73 -68.16 43.75
CA LYS A 2 38.61 -66.76 44.10
C LYS A 2 37.79 -66.06 43.00
N ARG A 3 36.60 -65.59 43.36
CA ARG A 3 35.68 -64.83 42.46
C ARG A 3 36.12 -63.41 42.48
N CYS A 4 36.55 -62.85 41.34
CA CYS A 4 36.67 -61.41 41.14
C CYS A 4 35.34 -60.87 40.67
N LEU A 5 34.71 -59.94 41.47
CA LEU A 5 33.64 -59.09 41.05
C LEU A 5 34.24 -57.85 40.37
N ALA A 6 33.93 -57.68 39.09
CA ALA A 6 34.20 -56.44 38.36
C ALA A 6 32.98 -55.49 38.51
N LEU A 7 33.16 -54.36 39.18
CA LEU A 7 32.18 -53.28 39.23
C LEU A 7 32.32 -52.41 37.95
N LEU A 8 31.32 -52.45 37.10
CA LEU A 8 31.16 -51.51 35.95
C LEU A 8 30.55 -50.22 36.48
N ALA A 9 31.35 -49.17 36.55
CA ALA A 9 30.84 -47.81 36.84
C ALA A 9 30.32 -47.21 35.53
N LEU A 10 28.98 -47.06 35.39
CA LEU A 10 28.35 -46.35 34.31
C LEU A 10 28.48 -44.83 34.59
N ALA A 11 29.38 -44.16 33.86
CA ALA A 11 29.47 -42.70 33.87
C ALA A 11 28.32 -42.13 33.04
N PHE A 12 27.29 -41.57 33.69
CA PHE A 12 26.21 -40.82 33.05
C PHE A 12 26.76 -39.44 32.71
N SER A 13 27.16 -39.21 31.45
CA SER A 13 27.50 -37.88 30.90
C SER A 13 26.23 -37.09 30.72
N VAL A 14 25.94 -36.18 31.65
CA VAL A 14 24.91 -35.14 31.48
C VAL A 14 25.45 -34.18 30.43
N LEU A 15 25.03 -34.35 29.16
CA LEU A 15 25.20 -33.31 28.15
C LEU A 15 24.33 -32.13 28.62
N ALA A 16 24.97 -31.10 29.18
CA ALA A 16 24.37 -29.82 29.34
C ALA A 16 24.02 -29.29 27.93
N ALA A 17 22.73 -29.30 27.57
CA ALA A 17 22.26 -28.64 26.36
C ALA A 17 22.59 -27.17 26.51
N THR A 18 23.60 -26.69 25.77
CA THR A 18 23.82 -25.26 25.65
C THR A 18 22.56 -24.68 25.03
N PRO A 19 21.90 -23.68 25.67
CA PRO A 19 20.77 -23.04 25.04
C PRO A 19 21.21 -22.54 23.65
N ALA A 20 20.45 -22.89 22.62
CA ALA A 20 20.68 -22.34 21.28
C ALA A 20 20.70 -20.80 21.43
N PRO A 21 21.65 -20.10 20.78
CA PRO A 21 21.67 -18.65 20.84
C PRO A 21 20.30 -18.14 20.40
N ALA A 22 19.67 -17.34 21.27
CA ALA A 22 18.39 -16.71 20.95
C ALA A 22 18.53 -16.01 19.59
N GLN A 23 17.61 -16.30 18.69
CA GLN A 23 17.60 -15.67 17.38
C GLN A 23 17.47 -14.17 17.58
N GLN A 24 18.39 -13.41 17.00
CA GLN A 24 18.39 -11.94 17.13
C GLN A 24 17.29 -11.31 16.28
N ASP A 25 16.78 -10.20 16.74
CA ASP A 25 15.90 -9.36 15.93
C ASP A 25 16.64 -8.85 14.69
N GLN A 26 15.90 -8.61 13.62
CA GLN A 26 16.46 -8.12 12.36
C GLN A 26 15.60 -6.99 11.79
N ILE A 27 16.27 -5.91 11.38
CA ILE A 27 15.67 -4.84 10.59
C ILE A 27 16.10 -5.02 9.15
N PHE A 28 15.15 -5.28 8.27
CA PHE A 28 15.36 -5.33 6.83
C PHE A 28 15.08 -3.93 6.27
N GLY A 29 16.12 -3.30 5.73
CA GLY A 29 15.98 -2.06 4.97
C GLY A 29 15.43 -2.32 3.57
N LYS A 30 15.00 -1.27 2.89
CA LYS A 30 14.62 -1.32 1.46
C LYS A 30 15.81 -1.71 0.57
N THR A 31 17.01 -1.44 1.03
CA THR A 31 18.29 -1.80 0.38
C THR A 31 19.29 -2.27 1.42
N GLY A 32 20.30 -3.01 0.99
CA GLY A 32 21.39 -3.45 1.86
C GLY A 32 21.15 -4.77 2.61
N THR A 33 22.06 -5.08 3.53
CA THR A 33 21.98 -6.28 4.37
C THR A 33 21.16 -6.00 5.64
N PRO A 34 20.42 -6.98 6.18
CA PRO A 34 19.68 -6.80 7.43
C PRO A 34 20.60 -6.43 8.60
N ILE A 35 20.14 -5.50 9.44
CA ILE A 35 20.79 -5.14 10.69
C ILE A 35 20.29 -6.11 11.76
N ARG A 36 21.21 -6.77 12.47
CA ARG A 36 20.90 -7.75 13.51
C ARG A 36 21.26 -7.18 14.89
N GLY A 37 20.38 -7.43 15.87
CA GLY A 37 20.58 -6.97 17.23
C GLY A 37 19.36 -7.22 18.09
N THR A 38 19.12 -6.37 19.09
CA THR A 38 17.93 -6.37 19.93
C THR A 38 17.15 -5.07 19.68
N ILE A 39 15.90 -5.17 19.26
CA ILE A 39 15.03 -4.00 19.10
C ILE A 39 14.63 -3.52 20.51
N VAL A 40 15.05 -2.31 20.85
CA VAL A 40 14.86 -1.71 22.18
C VAL A 40 13.87 -0.56 22.18
N GLY A 41 13.36 -0.16 21.01
CA GLY A 41 12.35 0.89 20.91
C GLY A 41 11.73 0.95 19.52
N ILE A 42 10.43 1.21 19.49
CA ILE A 42 9.65 1.39 18.26
C ILE A 42 8.85 2.68 18.36
N SER A 43 8.90 3.49 17.33
CA SER A 43 8.09 4.71 17.18
C SER A 43 7.57 4.82 15.75
N PRO A 44 6.63 5.70 15.47
CA PRO A 44 6.16 5.93 14.08
C PRO A 44 7.25 6.41 13.12
N THR A 45 8.32 7.02 13.63
CA THR A 45 9.39 7.62 12.80
C THR A 45 10.69 6.84 12.83
N SER A 46 10.95 6.03 13.87
CA SER A 46 12.20 5.29 13.99
C SER A 46 12.03 3.98 14.76
N VAL A 47 12.87 3.01 14.43
CA VAL A 47 13.08 1.79 15.21
C VAL A 47 14.50 1.81 15.76
N ARG A 48 14.62 1.64 17.08
CA ARG A 48 15.89 1.63 17.80
C ARG A 48 16.37 0.19 17.98
N ILE A 49 17.58 -0.09 17.51
CA ILE A 49 18.22 -1.40 17.64
C ILE A 49 19.57 -1.29 18.32
N GLU A 50 19.85 -2.20 19.27
CA GLU A 50 21.14 -2.35 19.91
C GLU A 50 21.93 -3.49 19.27
N THR A 51 23.14 -3.19 18.82
CA THR A 51 24.07 -4.14 18.23
C THR A 51 25.42 -4.05 18.95
N THR A 52 25.86 -5.11 19.60
CA THR A 52 27.16 -5.17 20.32
C THR A 52 27.39 -3.98 21.28
N GLY A 53 26.33 -3.57 22.02
CA GLY A 53 26.39 -2.47 22.97
C GLY A 53 26.26 -1.06 22.36
N VAL A 54 26.06 -0.96 21.04
CA VAL A 54 25.83 0.31 20.34
C VAL A 54 24.38 0.38 19.88
N THR A 55 23.68 1.43 20.30
CA THR A 55 22.29 1.70 19.92
C THR A 55 22.26 2.60 18.69
N ARG A 56 21.37 2.27 17.74
CA ARG A 56 21.12 3.04 16.52
C ARG A 56 19.62 3.23 16.31
N ASP A 57 19.23 4.43 15.87
CA ASP A 57 17.88 4.71 15.36
C ASP A 57 17.87 4.55 13.84
N ILE A 58 16.96 3.72 13.33
CA ILE A 58 16.74 3.49 11.90
C ILE A 58 15.41 4.14 11.54
N GLU A 59 15.42 5.05 10.58
CA GLU A 59 14.21 5.75 10.16
C GLU A 59 13.20 4.79 9.50
N VAL A 60 11.93 4.87 9.90
CA VAL A 60 10.88 3.97 9.41
C VAL A 60 10.74 4.03 7.88
N ARG A 61 10.98 5.17 7.25
CA ARG A 61 10.95 5.29 5.78
C ARG A 61 12.01 4.43 5.06
N GLU A 62 13.06 3.98 5.76
CA GLU A 62 14.11 3.11 5.24
C GLU A 62 13.82 1.62 5.49
N ILE A 63 12.87 1.31 6.40
CA ILE A 63 12.54 -0.05 6.82
C ILE A 63 11.54 -0.66 5.83
N GLN A 64 11.84 -1.90 5.42
CA GLN A 64 10.92 -2.75 4.68
C GLN A 64 10.09 -3.64 5.62
N LYS A 65 10.77 -4.27 6.59
CA LYS A 65 10.14 -5.16 7.59
C LYS A 65 11.03 -5.34 8.82
N LEU A 66 10.39 -5.69 9.93
CA LEU A 66 11.05 -6.19 11.13
C LEU A 66 10.85 -7.72 11.22
N VAL A 67 11.84 -8.41 11.75
CA VAL A 67 11.75 -9.83 12.11
C VAL A 67 12.22 -9.96 13.55
N PHE A 68 11.39 -10.49 14.42
CA PHE A 68 11.72 -10.66 15.84
C PHE A 68 12.27 -12.06 16.09
N GLY A 69 13.27 -12.15 16.99
CA GLY A 69 13.95 -13.41 17.28
C GLY A 69 13.06 -14.47 17.94
N ASP A 70 11.99 -14.05 18.60
CA ASP A 70 11.02 -14.91 19.30
C ASP A 70 9.68 -15.03 18.56
N GLU A 71 9.58 -14.54 17.32
CA GLU A 71 8.31 -14.60 16.59
C GLU A 71 7.97 -16.04 16.16
N PRO A 72 6.69 -16.44 16.28
CA PRO A 72 6.21 -17.68 15.70
C PRO A 72 6.40 -17.70 14.18
N ALA A 73 6.78 -18.88 13.64
CA ALA A 73 7.01 -19.05 12.20
C ALA A 73 5.80 -18.64 11.33
N ASP A 74 4.58 -18.85 11.83
CA ASP A 74 3.37 -18.45 11.12
C ASP A 74 3.19 -16.93 11.01
N VAL A 75 3.72 -16.12 11.96
CA VAL A 75 3.76 -14.66 11.87
C VAL A 75 4.71 -14.22 10.76
N GLY A 76 5.93 -14.77 10.74
CA GLY A 76 6.90 -14.51 9.68
C GLY A 76 6.38 -14.92 8.31
N THR A 77 5.76 -16.11 8.21
CA THR A 77 5.14 -16.58 6.95
C THR A 77 4.03 -15.64 6.48
N ALA A 78 3.16 -15.21 7.39
CA ALA A 78 2.08 -14.28 7.05
C ALA A 78 2.59 -12.93 6.56
N ARG A 79 3.65 -12.40 7.20
CA ARG A 79 4.31 -11.16 6.76
C ARG A 79 4.84 -11.29 5.34
N GLU A 80 5.59 -12.36 5.02
CA GLU A 80 6.12 -12.57 3.66
C GLU A 80 5.00 -12.70 2.63
N GLN A 81 3.93 -13.44 2.95
CA GLN A 81 2.76 -13.58 2.09
C GLN A 81 2.04 -12.24 1.88
N ALA A 82 1.88 -11.43 2.94
CA ALA A 82 1.27 -10.11 2.85
C ALA A 82 2.09 -9.16 1.96
N LEU A 83 3.41 -9.13 2.13
CA LEU A 83 4.33 -8.34 1.30
C LEU A 83 4.36 -8.81 -0.16
N ALA A 84 4.11 -10.10 -0.42
CA ALA A 84 3.97 -10.69 -1.76
C ALA A 84 2.56 -10.50 -2.37
N GLY A 85 1.63 -9.79 -1.70
CA GLY A 85 0.27 -9.58 -2.18
C GLY A 85 -0.66 -10.79 -2.02
N GLN A 86 -0.24 -11.83 -1.30
CA GLN A 86 -1.00 -13.06 -1.06
C GLN A 86 -1.85 -12.94 0.22
N TYR A 87 -2.78 -12.00 0.22
CA TYR A 87 -3.48 -11.56 1.43
C TYR A 87 -4.33 -12.65 2.09
N GLU A 88 -5.03 -13.49 1.30
CA GLU A 88 -5.82 -14.61 1.84
C GLU A 88 -4.91 -15.67 2.51
N ASN A 89 -3.77 -15.96 1.90
CA ASN A 89 -2.79 -16.90 2.46
C ASN A 89 -2.20 -16.35 3.77
N ALA A 90 -1.88 -15.06 3.80
CA ALA A 90 -1.41 -14.38 5.01
C ALA A 90 -2.41 -14.48 6.16
N LEU A 91 -3.69 -14.22 5.89
CA LEU A 91 -4.76 -14.37 6.88
C LEU A 91 -4.92 -15.84 7.34
N ALA A 92 -4.76 -16.81 6.44
CA ALA A 92 -4.81 -18.23 6.79
C ALA A 92 -3.62 -18.63 7.69
N SER A 93 -2.43 -18.08 7.48
CA SER A 93 -1.28 -18.28 8.35
C SER A 93 -1.50 -17.64 9.73
N LEU A 94 -2.01 -16.40 9.78
CA LEU A 94 -2.30 -15.71 11.06
C LEU A 94 -3.35 -16.42 11.91
N LYS A 95 -4.33 -17.09 11.30
CA LYS A 95 -5.33 -17.89 12.04
C LYS A 95 -4.73 -19.06 12.84
N LYS A 96 -3.53 -19.53 12.49
CA LYS A 96 -2.83 -20.60 13.21
C LYS A 96 -2.06 -20.07 14.43
N VAL A 97 -1.85 -18.75 14.48
CA VAL A 97 -1.07 -18.10 15.54
C VAL A 97 -1.88 -18.06 16.84
N ASN A 98 -1.36 -18.66 17.90
CA ASN A 98 -1.92 -18.49 19.24
C ASN A 98 -1.35 -17.24 19.90
N LEU A 99 -2.08 -16.12 19.80
CA LEU A 99 -1.64 -14.84 20.38
C LEU A 99 -1.39 -14.87 21.89
N ALA A 100 -2.01 -15.81 22.63
CA ALA A 100 -1.79 -15.94 24.08
C ALA A 100 -0.40 -16.52 24.41
N GLU A 101 0.22 -17.23 23.50
CA GLU A 101 1.54 -17.82 23.66
C GLU A 101 2.67 -16.83 23.29
N ILE A 102 2.36 -15.76 22.57
CA ILE A 102 3.35 -14.73 22.21
C ILE A 102 3.66 -13.90 23.45
N GLN A 103 4.94 -13.83 23.83
CA GLN A 103 5.39 -13.08 25.01
C GLN A 103 5.62 -11.59 24.67
N THR A 104 6.12 -11.31 23.49
CA THR A 104 6.55 -9.97 23.05
C THR A 104 5.39 -9.19 22.47
N ASP A 105 5.08 -8.02 23.04
CA ASP A 105 3.98 -7.18 22.55
C ASP A 105 4.23 -6.67 21.13
N ALA A 106 5.48 -6.42 20.74
CA ALA A 106 5.83 -6.03 19.38
C ALA A 106 5.43 -7.11 18.36
N VAL A 107 5.63 -8.40 18.67
CA VAL A 107 5.21 -9.53 17.79
C VAL A 107 3.69 -9.63 17.72
N LYS A 108 2.97 -9.39 18.83
CA LYS A 108 1.49 -9.31 18.80
C LYS A 108 1.01 -8.18 17.91
N GLN A 109 1.69 -7.02 17.96
CA GLN A 109 1.39 -5.88 17.10
C GLN A 109 1.63 -6.20 15.61
N GLU A 110 2.72 -6.90 15.28
CA GLU A 110 2.98 -7.37 13.90
C GLU A 110 1.83 -8.26 13.40
N ALA A 111 1.46 -9.27 14.16
CA ALA A 111 0.37 -10.17 13.79
C ALA A 111 -0.96 -9.39 13.60
N GLY A 112 -1.27 -8.48 14.52
CA GLY A 112 -2.44 -7.61 14.46
C GLY A 112 -2.42 -6.67 13.26
N TYR A 113 -1.27 -6.07 12.97
CA TYR A 113 -1.11 -5.21 11.80
C TYR A 113 -1.34 -5.96 10.50
N TYR A 114 -0.64 -7.08 10.28
CA TYR A 114 -0.79 -7.82 9.04
C TYR A 114 -2.19 -8.40 8.85
N ALA A 115 -2.89 -8.73 9.93
CA ALA A 115 -4.31 -9.10 9.84
C ALA A 115 -5.17 -7.92 9.34
N ALA A 116 -5.02 -6.74 9.93
CA ALA A 116 -5.76 -5.53 9.53
C ALA A 116 -5.36 -5.06 8.12
N TYR A 117 -4.06 -5.10 7.80
CA TYR A 117 -3.52 -4.76 6.49
C TYR A 117 -4.08 -5.65 5.37
N CYS A 118 -4.04 -6.97 5.54
CA CYS A 118 -4.55 -7.90 4.54
C CYS A 118 -6.06 -7.74 4.32
N ASN A 119 -6.84 -7.57 5.40
CA ASN A 119 -8.27 -7.28 5.28
C ASN A 119 -8.53 -5.98 4.52
N ALA A 120 -7.75 -4.93 4.79
CA ALA A 120 -7.86 -3.65 4.10
C ALA A 120 -7.52 -3.77 2.60
N LYS A 121 -6.44 -4.48 2.27
CA LYS A 121 -6.05 -4.73 0.88
C LYS A 121 -7.12 -5.54 0.13
N LEU A 122 -7.64 -6.60 0.71
CA LEU A 122 -8.73 -7.39 0.12
C LEU A 122 -10.00 -6.56 -0.07
N ALA A 123 -10.35 -5.72 0.90
CA ALA A 123 -11.52 -4.85 0.78
C ALA A 123 -11.38 -3.81 -0.34
N LEU A 124 -10.16 -3.39 -0.65
CA LEU A 124 -9.89 -2.46 -1.76
C LEU A 124 -9.83 -3.16 -3.13
N THR A 125 -9.40 -4.43 -3.20
CA THR A 125 -9.11 -5.09 -4.46
C THR A 125 -10.08 -6.23 -4.81
N ALA A 126 -10.50 -7.04 -3.83
CA ALA A 126 -11.24 -8.28 -4.04
C ALA A 126 -12.69 -8.26 -3.55
N GLY A 127 -13.22 -7.09 -3.15
CA GLY A 127 -14.64 -6.94 -2.81
C GLY A 127 -15.01 -7.28 -1.36
N GLY A 128 -14.06 -7.25 -0.42
CA GLY A 128 -14.34 -7.33 1.02
C GLY A 128 -15.11 -6.11 1.55
N ASP A 129 -15.64 -6.22 2.77
CA ASP A 129 -16.35 -5.11 3.42
C ASP A 129 -15.35 -4.01 3.84
N ARG A 130 -15.38 -2.89 3.12
CA ARG A 130 -14.49 -1.74 3.33
C ARG A 130 -14.70 -1.07 4.68
N ARG A 131 -15.94 -1.04 5.21
CA ARG A 131 -16.22 -0.42 6.51
C ARG A 131 -15.64 -1.27 7.62
N VAL A 132 -15.89 -2.57 7.59
CA VAL A 132 -15.32 -3.52 8.56
C VAL A 132 -13.77 -3.47 8.51
N ALA A 133 -13.18 -3.44 7.33
CA ALA A 133 -11.73 -3.37 7.17
C ALA A 133 -11.16 -2.05 7.70
N ARG A 134 -11.82 -0.91 7.41
CA ARG A 134 -11.43 0.40 7.92
C ARG A 134 -11.51 0.44 9.44
N ASP A 135 -12.63 0.01 10.00
CA ASP A 135 -12.86 0.05 11.45
C ASP A 135 -11.84 -0.85 12.18
N GLY A 136 -11.54 -2.04 11.64
CA GLY A 136 -10.49 -2.92 12.19
C GLY A 136 -9.08 -2.30 12.14
N LEU A 137 -8.72 -1.63 11.05
CA LEU A 137 -7.43 -0.95 10.93
C LEU A 137 -7.36 0.29 11.85
N PHE A 138 -8.47 1.03 12.00
CA PHE A 138 -8.58 2.15 12.93
C PHE A 138 -8.38 1.69 14.39
N GLU A 139 -9.03 0.61 14.80
CA GLU A 139 -8.85 0.03 16.15
C GLU A 139 -7.41 -0.42 16.37
N PHE A 140 -6.75 -0.98 15.36
CA PHE A 140 -5.34 -1.33 15.45
C PHE A 140 -4.46 -0.10 15.75
N ILE A 141 -4.61 1.00 14.99
CA ILE A 141 -3.83 2.24 15.23
C ILE A 141 -4.16 2.84 16.60
N ARG A 142 -5.43 2.84 16.98
CA ARG A 142 -5.87 3.36 18.29
C ARG A 142 -5.23 2.61 19.46
N ALA A 143 -5.12 1.29 19.34
CA ALA A 143 -4.49 0.43 20.34
C ALA A 143 -2.96 0.53 20.33
N ASN A 144 -2.35 0.83 19.17
CA ASN A 144 -0.91 0.82 18.94
C ASN A 144 -0.39 2.14 18.35
N PRO A 145 -0.54 3.28 19.04
CA PRO A 145 -0.21 4.60 18.48
C PRO A 145 1.28 4.80 18.20
N ALA A 146 2.15 4.00 18.81
CA ALA A 146 3.60 4.03 18.63
C ALA A 146 4.12 3.04 17.58
N THR A 147 3.24 2.34 16.86
CA THR A 147 3.66 1.38 15.83
C THR A 147 4.44 2.06 14.70
N TYR A 148 5.47 1.39 14.19
CA TYR A 148 6.19 1.87 13.00
C TYR A 148 5.35 1.77 11.72
N HIS A 149 4.25 1.03 11.73
CA HIS A 149 3.27 0.96 10.65
C HIS A 149 2.30 2.16 10.61
N PHE A 150 2.43 3.14 11.52
CA PHE A 150 1.46 4.21 11.69
C PHE A 150 1.13 4.95 10.38
N PHE A 151 2.15 5.36 9.63
CA PHE A 151 1.92 6.14 8.41
C PHE A 151 1.34 5.30 7.27
N GLU A 152 1.76 4.04 7.14
CA GLU A 152 1.20 3.12 6.15
C GLU A 152 -0.27 2.81 6.47
N ALA A 153 -0.57 2.51 7.72
CA ALA A 153 -1.94 2.26 8.17
C ALA A 153 -2.83 3.51 8.03
N ALA A 154 -2.30 4.71 8.33
CA ALA A 154 -3.03 5.96 8.14
C ALA A 154 -3.37 6.21 6.67
N GLN A 155 -2.43 5.96 5.75
CA GLN A 155 -2.72 6.05 4.32
C GLN A 155 -3.81 5.05 3.91
N LEU A 156 -3.70 3.81 4.36
CA LEU A 156 -4.65 2.75 4.01
C LEU A 156 -6.06 3.03 4.56
N LEU A 157 -6.17 3.67 5.75
CA LEU A 157 -7.44 4.22 6.26
C LEU A 157 -8.00 5.29 5.32
N GLY A 158 -7.14 6.16 4.82
CA GLY A 158 -7.52 7.15 3.82
C GLY A 158 -8.01 6.52 2.52
N ASP A 159 -7.32 5.48 2.03
CA ASP A 159 -7.71 4.77 0.80
C ASP A 159 -9.05 4.05 0.96
N LEU A 160 -9.30 3.42 2.10
CA LEU A 160 -10.60 2.80 2.42
C LEU A 160 -11.74 3.84 2.50
N SER A 161 -11.50 4.97 3.17
CA SER A 161 -12.47 6.06 3.25
C SER A 161 -12.72 6.69 1.88
N PHE A 162 -11.68 6.86 1.06
CA PHE A 162 -11.80 7.33 -0.31
C PHE A 162 -12.67 6.38 -1.15
N ALA A 163 -12.43 5.07 -1.05
CA ALA A 163 -13.19 4.05 -1.75
C ALA A 163 -14.65 3.93 -1.27
N LEU A 164 -14.95 4.44 -0.06
CA LEU A 164 -16.31 4.61 0.48
C LEU A 164 -16.96 5.93 0.07
N ASN A 165 -16.29 6.78 -0.73
CA ASN A 165 -16.65 8.15 -1.08
C ASN A 165 -16.73 9.10 0.13
N GLU A 166 -16.11 8.75 1.24
CA GLU A 166 -16.00 9.57 2.45
C GLU A 166 -14.75 10.47 2.35
N TYR A 167 -14.72 11.37 1.36
CA TYR A 167 -13.52 12.13 0.95
C TYR A 167 -12.98 13.06 2.04
N ALA A 168 -13.84 13.68 2.83
CA ALA A 168 -13.44 14.52 3.94
C ALA A 168 -12.71 13.69 5.03
N GLU A 169 -13.18 12.49 5.31
CA GLU A 169 -12.54 11.56 6.25
C GLU A 169 -11.23 11.03 5.68
N ALA A 170 -11.20 10.66 4.39
CA ALA A 170 -9.98 10.27 3.69
C ALA A 170 -8.91 11.36 3.81
N SER A 171 -9.27 12.63 3.59
CA SER A 171 -8.36 13.77 3.70
C SER A 171 -7.76 13.92 5.11
N LYS A 172 -8.51 13.62 6.19
CA LYS A 172 -7.98 13.64 7.56
C LYS A 172 -6.93 12.55 7.77
N TYR A 173 -7.20 11.32 7.32
CA TYR A 173 -6.25 10.22 7.45
C TYR A 173 -4.98 10.47 6.62
N TYR A 174 -5.10 10.95 5.38
CA TYR A 174 -3.95 11.34 4.56
C TYR A 174 -3.13 12.46 5.22
N GLY A 175 -3.79 13.41 5.90
CA GLY A 175 -3.13 14.47 6.66
C GLY A 175 -2.24 13.96 7.79
N ALA A 176 -2.46 12.74 8.29
CA ALA A 176 -1.60 12.14 9.31
C ALA A 176 -0.17 11.90 8.80
N LEU A 177 0.02 11.68 7.49
CA LEU A 177 1.34 11.50 6.89
C LEU A 177 2.19 12.76 7.01
N ALA A 178 1.57 13.95 7.03
CA ALA A 178 2.28 15.23 7.18
C ALA A 178 2.88 15.43 8.59
N LYS A 179 2.54 14.57 9.57
CA LYS A 179 3.16 14.56 10.90
C LYS A 179 4.58 13.99 10.89
N ALA A 180 4.95 13.26 9.83
CA ALA A 180 6.33 12.86 9.63
C ALA A 180 7.20 14.09 9.29
N ASP A 181 8.43 14.11 9.80
CA ASP A 181 9.36 15.21 9.49
C ASP A 181 9.93 15.15 8.06
N TRP A 182 9.71 14.05 7.35
CA TRP A 182 10.22 13.81 6.02
C TRP A 182 9.44 14.62 4.97
N PRO A 183 10.13 15.46 4.17
CA PRO A 183 9.47 16.32 3.18
C PRO A 183 8.65 15.54 2.15
N GLU A 184 9.10 14.36 1.72
CA GLU A 184 8.41 13.50 0.77
C GLU A 184 7.08 12.94 1.33
N TYR A 185 6.99 12.69 2.66
CA TYR A 185 5.74 12.30 3.30
C TYR A 185 4.74 13.45 3.34
N LYS A 186 5.23 14.69 3.58
CA LYS A 186 4.39 15.91 3.51
C LYS A 186 3.87 16.13 2.08
N MET A 187 4.70 15.92 1.07
CA MET A 187 4.27 15.96 -0.33
C MET A 187 3.23 14.88 -0.64
N ARG A 188 3.45 13.65 -0.19
CA ARG A 188 2.51 12.53 -0.36
C ARG A 188 1.17 12.83 0.30
N ALA A 189 1.17 13.36 1.53
CA ALA A 189 -0.05 13.81 2.21
C ALA A 189 -0.81 14.84 1.36
N ALA A 190 -0.11 15.86 0.86
CA ALA A 190 -0.71 16.90 0.04
C ALA A 190 -1.29 16.38 -1.29
N VAL A 191 -0.60 15.47 -1.97
CA VAL A 191 -1.10 14.81 -3.19
C VAL A 191 -2.39 14.04 -2.92
N LEU A 192 -2.41 13.22 -1.86
CA LEU A 192 -3.56 12.39 -1.51
C LEU A 192 -4.75 13.25 -1.04
N GLN A 193 -4.51 14.31 -0.28
CA GLN A 193 -5.54 15.27 0.12
C GLN A 193 -6.11 16.02 -1.09
N ALA A 194 -5.27 16.47 -2.02
CA ALA A 194 -5.71 17.11 -3.25
C ALA A 194 -6.52 16.16 -4.13
N ARG A 195 -6.16 14.86 -4.17
CA ARG A 195 -6.96 13.82 -4.84
C ARG A 195 -8.34 13.70 -4.20
N ALA A 196 -8.44 13.70 -2.89
CA ALA A 196 -9.72 13.67 -2.18
C ALA A 196 -10.56 14.93 -2.46
N GLN A 197 -9.96 16.12 -2.46
CA GLN A 197 -10.61 17.37 -2.83
C GLN A 197 -11.13 17.35 -4.28
N SER A 198 -10.32 16.84 -5.22
CA SER A 198 -10.73 16.69 -6.62
C SER A 198 -11.94 15.76 -6.75
N ALA A 199 -11.94 14.63 -6.03
CA ALA A 199 -13.08 13.70 -6.02
C ALA A 199 -14.35 14.29 -5.39
N GLU A 200 -14.19 15.25 -4.48
CA GLU A 200 -15.26 16.03 -3.86
C GLU A 200 -15.78 17.16 -4.76
N GLY A 201 -15.14 17.37 -5.92
CA GLY A 201 -15.47 18.47 -6.86
C GLY A 201 -14.81 19.81 -6.55
N LYS A 202 -13.92 19.87 -5.56
CA LYS A 202 -13.16 21.07 -5.17
C LYS A 202 -11.93 21.25 -6.07
N PHE A 203 -12.18 21.42 -7.38
CA PHE A 203 -11.12 21.40 -8.39
C PHE A 203 -10.13 22.57 -8.27
N ALA A 204 -10.60 23.75 -7.85
CA ALA A 204 -9.74 24.93 -7.70
C ALA A 204 -8.72 24.73 -6.56
N GLU A 205 -9.16 24.23 -5.42
CA GLU A 205 -8.33 23.94 -4.26
C GLU A 205 -7.35 22.82 -4.56
N ALA A 206 -7.82 21.75 -5.23
CA ALA A 206 -6.97 20.63 -5.63
C ALA A 206 -5.87 21.08 -6.60
N MET A 207 -6.21 21.90 -7.62
CA MET A 207 -5.22 22.46 -8.55
C MET A 207 -4.17 23.30 -7.83
N ALA A 208 -4.58 24.19 -6.90
CA ALA A 208 -3.65 25.01 -6.15
C ALA A 208 -2.67 24.15 -5.32
N ALA A 209 -3.14 23.06 -4.72
CA ALA A 209 -2.30 22.12 -3.98
C ALA A 209 -1.32 21.38 -4.93
N TYR A 210 -1.79 20.91 -6.08
CA TYR A 210 -0.91 20.28 -7.07
C TYR A 210 0.15 21.24 -7.61
N ASP A 211 -0.21 22.49 -7.89
CA ASP A 211 0.74 23.51 -8.36
C ASP A 211 1.84 23.79 -7.32
N GLN A 212 1.51 23.82 -6.02
CA GLN A 212 2.49 23.94 -4.93
C GLN A 212 3.47 22.75 -4.90
N ILE A 213 2.97 21.51 -5.09
CA ILE A 213 3.81 20.32 -5.13
C ILE A 213 4.75 20.36 -6.32
N LEU A 214 4.25 20.73 -7.51
CA LEU A 214 5.02 20.83 -8.73
C LEU A 214 6.12 21.93 -8.64
N ALA A 215 5.84 23.02 -7.94
CA ALA A 215 6.79 24.10 -7.69
C ALA A 215 7.86 23.78 -6.64
N SER A 216 7.75 22.64 -5.93
CA SER A 216 8.74 22.24 -4.93
C SER A 216 10.12 22.04 -5.54
N GLY A 217 11.16 22.55 -4.89
CA GLY A 217 12.57 22.35 -5.26
C GLY A 217 13.12 20.96 -4.94
N LEU A 218 12.35 20.06 -4.28
CA LEU A 218 12.78 18.71 -3.95
C LEU A 218 12.89 17.85 -5.21
N ASN A 219 13.99 17.08 -5.32
CA ASN A 219 14.29 16.23 -6.47
C ASN A 219 14.76 14.82 -6.06
N THR A 220 14.41 14.35 -4.85
CA THR A 220 14.60 12.95 -4.49
C THR A 220 13.69 12.05 -5.34
N PRO A 221 14.01 10.76 -5.55
CA PRO A 221 13.17 9.85 -6.30
C PRO A 221 11.71 9.87 -5.82
N GLU A 222 11.50 9.88 -4.51
CA GLU A 222 10.17 9.92 -3.89
C GLU A 222 9.46 11.25 -4.17
N ALA A 223 10.18 12.38 -4.15
CA ALA A 223 9.62 13.69 -4.48
C ALA A 223 9.23 13.78 -5.97
N VAL A 224 10.05 13.19 -6.85
CA VAL A 224 9.73 13.10 -8.29
C VAL A 224 8.47 12.28 -8.52
N GLU A 225 8.32 11.14 -7.83
CA GLU A 225 7.10 10.34 -7.87
C GLU A 225 5.88 11.17 -7.44
N GLN A 226 5.96 11.92 -6.34
CA GLN A 226 4.85 12.77 -5.89
C GLN A 226 4.52 13.88 -6.89
N LYS A 227 5.51 14.45 -7.58
CA LYS A 227 5.28 15.42 -8.67
C LYS A 227 4.58 14.78 -9.86
N MET A 228 4.92 13.56 -10.25
CA MET A 228 4.21 12.84 -11.30
C MET A 228 2.75 12.58 -10.91
N GLN A 229 2.49 12.15 -9.68
CA GLN A 229 1.14 12.00 -9.15
C GLN A 229 0.34 13.33 -9.16
N ALA A 230 1.00 14.42 -8.78
CA ALA A 230 0.40 15.76 -8.82
C ALA A 230 0.08 16.20 -10.26
N SER A 231 0.94 15.90 -11.24
CA SER A 231 0.69 16.18 -12.67
C SER A 231 -0.54 15.46 -13.17
N VAL A 232 -0.70 14.17 -12.83
CA VAL A 232 -1.90 13.38 -13.18
C VAL A 232 -3.14 13.97 -12.53
N GLY A 233 -3.11 14.27 -11.23
CA GLY A 233 -4.24 14.86 -10.52
C GLY A 233 -4.64 16.24 -11.06
N ARG A 234 -3.64 17.07 -11.42
CA ARG A 234 -3.85 18.38 -12.04
C ARG A 234 -4.55 18.25 -13.40
N ALA A 235 -4.13 17.30 -14.22
CA ALA A 235 -4.77 17.05 -15.52
C ALA A 235 -6.23 16.64 -15.39
N VAL A 236 -6.58 15.82 -14.38
CA VAL A 236 -7.98 15.46 -14.06
C VAL A 236 -8.79 16.72 -13.72
N CYS A 237 -8.25 17.62 -12.89
CA CYS A 237 -8.91 18.88 -12.54
C CYS A 237 -9.07 19.80 -13.76
N LEU A 238 -8.07 19.87 -14.65
CA LEU A 238 -8.14 20.63 -15.90
C LEU A 238 -9.23 20.09 -16.81
N ALA A 239 -9.33 18.77 -16.98
CA ALA A 239 -10.40 18.15 -17.75
C ALA A 239 -11.80 18.49 -17.19
N ALA A 240 -11.96 18.42 -15.87
CA ALA A 240 -13.22 18.70 -15.19
C ALA A 240 -13.64 20.18 -15.30
N THR A 241 -12.66 21.10 -15.43
CA THR A 241 -12.90 22.56 -15.54
C THR A 241 -12.90 23.10 -16.98
N GLY A 242 -12.93 22.19 -18.00
CA GLY A 242 -13.02 22.58 -19.40
C GLY A 242 -11.69 22.87 -20.09
N ARG A 243 -10.55 22.75 -19.38
CA ARG A 243 -9.18 22.96 -19.90
C ARG A 243 -8.54 21.63 -20.32
N HIS A 244 -9.32 20.79 -21.00
CA HIS A 244 -8.94 19.40 -21.29
C HIS A 244 -7.73 19.28 -22.24
N GLU A 245 -7.52 20.21 -23.18
CA GLU A 245 -6.34 20.18 -24.07
C GLU A 245 -5.03 20.40 -23.29
N GLU A 246 -5.05 21.24 -22.25
CA GLU A 246 -3.90 21.39 -21.37
C GLU A 246 -3.64 20.11 -20.55
N GLY A 247 -4.71 19.45 -20.09
CA GLY A 247 -4.63 18.17 -19.41
C GLY A 247 -4.02 17.08 -20.30
N ILE A 248 -4.44 16.99 -21.56
CA ILE A 248 -3.86 16.08 -22.58
C ILE A 248 -2.35 16.31 -22.68
N THR A 249 -1.94 17.56 -22.93
CA THR A 249 -0.51 17.91 -23.08
C THR A 249 0.33 17.49 -21.89
N ILE A 250 -0.16 17.71 -20.66
CA ILE A 250 0.54 17.32 -19.43
C ILE A 250 0.75 15.81 -19.34
N ILE A 251 -0.30 15.04 -19.64
CA ILE A 251 -0.21 13.57 -19.50
C ILE A 251 0.61 12.95 -20.63
N GLU A 252 0.46 13.42 -21.89
CA GLU A 252 1.29 12.96 -22.99
C GLU A 252 2.77 13.22 -22.75
N ASP A 253 3.12 14.39 -22.21
CA ASP A 253 4.48 14.75 -21.83
C ASP A 253 5.03 13.86 -20.71
N LEU A 254 4.19 13.56 -19.68
CA LEU A 254 4.54 12.64 -18.61
C LEU A 254 4.83 11.23 -19.15
N ILE A 255 3.95 10.69 -20.00
CA ILE A 255 4.08 9.36 -20.58
C ILE A 255 5.33 9.28 -21.47
N ALA A 256 5.62 10.33 -22.25
CA ALA A 256 6.77 10.37 -23.13
C ALA A 256 8.13 10.43 -22.42
N LYS A 257 8.17 10.96 -21.19
CA LYS A 257 9.43 11.24 -20.47
C LYS A 257 9.77 10.18 -19.40
N HIS A 258 8.85 9.31 -19.05
CA HIS A 258 9.03 8.37 -17.94
C HIS A 258 8.79 6.93 -18.37
N ASP A 259 9.61 6.01 -17.83
CA ASP A 259 9.42 4.57 -18.03
C ASP A 259 8.17 4.07 -17.30
N PRO A 260 7.35 3.22 -17.93
CA PRO A 260 6.06 2.75 -17.40
C PRO A 260 6.22 1.63 -16.36
N ASN A 261 7.18 1.77 -15.43
CA ASN A 261 7.47 0.74 -14.42
C ASN A 261 6.48 0.73 -13.24
N ASP A 262 5.77 1.85 -13.02
CA ASP A 262 4.76 1.97 -11.96
C ASP A 262 3.36 1.85 -12.57
N ALA A 263 2.80 0.63 -12.47
CA ALA A 263 1.46 0.34 -13.02
C ALA A 263 0.35 1.22 -12.41
N SER A 264 0.47 1.61 -11.13
CA SER A 264 -0.52 2.47 -10.47
C SER A 264 -0.46 3.90 -11.00
N LEU A 265 0.74 4.46 -11.17
CA LEU A 265 0.91 5.80 -11.74
C LEU A 265 0.44 5.85 -13.19
N PHE A 266 0.93 4.92 -14.02
CA PHE A 266 0.63 4.92 -15.46
C PHE A 266 -0.82 4.52 -15.76
N GLY A 267 -1.40 3.59 -15.00
CA GLY A 267 -2.83 3.29 -15.09
C GLY A 267 -3.69 4.53 -14.85
N ARG A 268 -3.38 5.29 -13.80
CA ARG A 268 -4.06 6.58 -13.54
C ARG A 268 -3.77 7.65 -14.59
N ALA A 269 -2.54 7.71 -15.11
CA ALA A 269 -2.20 8.66 -16.17
C ALA A 269 -3.00 8.40 -17.45
N TYR A 270 -3.08 7.15 -17.90
CA TYR A 270 -3.88 6.80 -19.07
C TYR A 270 -5.38 6.97 -18.84
N ASN A 271 -5.90 6.70 -17.65
CA ASN A 271 -7.29 7.00 -17.31
C ASN A 271 -7.57 8.52 -17.34
N ALA A 272 -6.65 9.33 -16.78
CA ALA A 272 -6.75 10.78 -16.84
C ALA A 272 -6.70 11.29 -18.28
N LEU A 273 -5.84 10.73 -19.13
CA LEU A 273 -5.77 11.03 -20.57
C LEU A 273 -7.09 10.67 -21.25
N GLY A 274 -7.63 9.49 -20.98
CA GLY A 274 -8.94 9.06 -21.48
C GLY A 274 -10.07 10.01 -21.07
N ALA A 275 -10.08 10.46 -19.82
CA ALA A 275 -11.05 11.45 -19.33
C ALA A 275 -10.90 12.82 -20.04
N CYS A 276 -9.66 13.28 -20.26
CA CYS A 276 -9.39 14.49 -21.03
C CYS A 276 -9.90 14.37 -22.46
N TYR A 277 -9.60 13.27 -23.15
CA TYR A 277 -10.09 13.02 -24.52
C TYR A 277 -11.62 12.93 -24.59
N LEU A 278 -12.28 12.29 -23.62
CA LEU A 278 -13.75 12.29 -23.55
C LEU A 278 -14.33 13.70 -23.46
N LYS A 279 -13.74 14.56 -22.63
CA LYS A 279 -14.16 15.95 -22.50
C LYS A 279 -13.89 16.79 -23.75
N ALA A 280 -12.85 16.42 -24.51
CA ALA A 280 -12.52 17.01 -25.81
C ALA A 280 -13.39 16.49 -26.96
N GLY A 281 -14.28 15.50 -26.72
CA GLY A 281 -15.06 14.84 -27.77
C GLY A 281 -14.26 13.87 -28.64
N LYS A 282 -13.04 13.52 -28.25
CA LYS A 282 -12.12 12.62 -28.97
C LYS A 282 -12.36 11.17 -28.54
N THR A 283 -13.46 10.58 -29.01
CA THR A 283 -13.95 9.26 -28.53
C THR A 283 -12.97 8.12 -28.82
N GLN A 284 -12.32 8.12 -29.99
CA GLN A 284 -11.40 7.05 -30.38
C GLN A 284 -10.12 7.09 -29.54
N GLU A 285 -9.57 8.28 -29.33
CA GLU A 285 -8.40 8.53 -28.51
C GLU A 285 -8.68 8.16 -27.03
N ALA A 286 -9.87 8.49 -26.53
CA ALA A 286 -10.30 8.10 -25.19
C ALA A 286 -10.37 6.57 -25.05
N LEU A 287 -10.95 5.89 -26.06
CA LEU A 287 -11.01 4.43 -26.11
C LEU A 287 -9.60 3.82 -26.03
N MET A 288 -8.66 4.34 -26.83
CA MET A 288 -7.28 3.85 -26.84
C MET A 288 -6.57 4.10 -25.51
N ALA A 289 -6.79 5.26 -24.88
CA ALA A 289 -6.20 5.55 -23.59
C ALA A 289 -6.67 4.56 -22.49
N TYR A 290 -7.97 4.30 -22.39
CA TYR A 290 -8.48 3.31 -21.42
C TYR A 290 -8.05 1.88 -21.74
N LEU A 291 -7.89 1.53 -23.05
CA LEU A 291 -7.33 0.23 -23.44
C LEU A 291 -5.87 0.06 -23.01
N HIS A 292 -5.06 1.11 -22.97
CA HIS A 292 -3.71 1.00 -22.41
C HIS A 292 -3.75 0.59 -20.94
N THR A 293 -4.66 1.15 -20.13
CA THR A 293 -4.84 0.72 -18.75
C THR A 293 -5.31 -0.73 -18.65
N ASP A 294 -6.30 -1.13 -19.45
CA ASP A 294 -6.87 -2.49 -19.45
C ASP A 294 -5.83 -3.55 -19.81
N VAL A 295 -4.96 -3.27 -20.79
CA VAL A 295 -4.01 -4.25 -21.33
C VAL A 295 -2.65 -4.23 -20.62
N LEU A 296 -2.13 -3.05 -20.28
CA LEU A 296 -0.76 -2.90 -19.79
C LEU A 296 -0.68 -2.68 -18.28
N PHE A 297 -1.70 -2.06 -17.67
CA PHE A 297 -1.68 -1.64 -16.27
C PHE A 297 -2.80 -2.27 -15.43
N PHE A 298 -3.33 -3.40 -15.84
CA PHE A 298 -4.42 -4.14 -15.18
C PHE A 298 -4.07 -4.67 -13.78
N THR A 299 -2.80 -4.61 -13.39
CA THR A 299 -2.34 -5.01 -12.05
C THR A 299 -2.72 -4.00 -10.97
N ASP A 300 -2.95 -2.71 -11.33
CA ASP A 300 -3.58 -1.74 -10.44
C ASP A 300 -5.10 -1.86 -10.54
N GLY A 301 -5.69 -2.52 -9.55
CA GLY A 301 -7.12 -2.88 -9.57
C GLY A 301 -8.08 -1.69 -9.63
N GLU A 302 -7.72 -0.55 -9.01
CA GLU A 302 -8.57 0.66 -9.04
C GLU A 302 -8.57 1.30 -10.43
N SER A 303 -7.39 1.50 -11.03
CA SER A 303 -7.28 2.05 -12.38
C SER A 303 -7.89 1.12 -13.43
N HIS A 304 -7.72 -0.19 -13.27
CA HIS A 304 -8.31 -1.16 -14.20
C HIS A 304 -9.84 -1.17 -14.10
N ALA A 305 -10.42 -1.12 -12.89
CA ALA A 305 -11.87 -1.02 -12.71
C ALA A 305 -12.44 0.26 -13.34
N GLU A 306 -11.75 1.41 -13.20
CA GLU A 306 -12.11 2.66 -13.84
C GLU A 306 -12.08 2.53 -15.37
N ALA A 307 -10.99 1.98 -15.91
CA ALA A 307 -10.86 1.77 -17.35
C ALA A 307 -11.98 0.89 -17.91
N LEU A 308 -12.27 -0.24 -17.29
CA LEU A 308 -13.36 -1.15 -17.68
C LEU A 308 -14.73 -0.47 -17.67
N TYR A 309 -15.01 0.38 -16.66
CA TYR A 309 -16.24 1.16 -16.62
C TYR A 309 -16.37 2.08 -17.84
N HIS A 310 -15.33 2.81 -18.19
CA HIS A 310 -15.34 3.70 -19.35
C HIS A 310 -15.37 2.92 -20.67
N LEU A 311 -14.63 1.80 -20.76
CA LEU A 311 -14.64 0.90 -21.92
C LEU A 311 -16.03 0.33 -22.17
N THR A 312 -16.80 -0.02 -21.13
CA THR A 312 -18.19 -0.47 -21.29
C THR A 312 -19.04 0.55 -22.06
N LYS A 313 -18.88 1.84 -21.76
CA LYS A 313 -19.64 2.93 -22.41
C LYS A 313 -19.09 3.27 -23.80
N LEU A 314 -17.76 3.31 -23.93
CA LEU A 314 -17.10 3.67 -25.18
C LEU A 314 -17.27 2.62 -26.26
N TRP A 315 -17.18 1.34 -25.92
CA TRP A 315 -17.42 0.26 -26.87
C TRP A 315 -18.87 0.27 -27.38
N ALA A 316 -19.84 0.55 -26.52
CA ALA A 316 -21.24 0.72 -26.94
C ALA A 316 -21.39 1.92 -27.87
N ALA A 317 -20.74 3.05 -27.58
CA ALA A 317 -20.79 4.25 -28.41
C ALA A 317 -20.21 4.06 -29.82
N VAL A 318 -19.23 3.16 -29.98
CA VAL A 318 -18.65 2.81 -31.28
C VAL A 318 -19.27 1.55 -31.91
N ASN A 319 -20.46 1.15 -31.45
CA ASN A 319 -21.23 -0.01 -31.96
C ASN A 319 -20.50 -1.37 -31.86
N LYS A 320 -19.68 -1.55 -30.79
CA LYS A 320 -19.00 -2.80 -30.44
C LYS A 320 -19.63 -3.41 -29.17
N SER A 321 -20.91 -3.77 -29.25
CA SER A 321 -21.71 -4.23 -28.13
C SER A 321 -21.10 -5.44 -27.40
N ASP A 322 -20.53 -6.40 -28.15
CA ASP A 322 -19.91 -7.59 -27.57
C ASP A 322 -18.75 -7.21 -26.62
N ARG A 323 -17.89 -6.27 -27.06
CA ARG A 323 -16.81 -5.74 -26.25
C ARG A 323 -17.29 -4.95 -25.04
N ALA A 324 -18.38 -4.21 -25.18
CA ALA A 324 -19.00 -3.50 -24.06
C ALA A 324 -19.50 -4.48 -22.99
N VAL A 325 -20.15 -5.57 -23.41
CA VAL A 325 -20.61 -6.63 -22.50
C VAL A 325 -19.43 -7.32 -21.81
N GLU A 326 -18.37 -7.65 -22.54
CA GLU A 326 -17.16 -8.27 -22.00
C GLU A 326 -16.50 -7.40 -20.91
N ALA A 327 -16.26 -6.10 -21.20
CA ALA A 327 -15.70 -5.16 -20.25
C ALA A 327 -16.58 -5.04 -18.99
N GLY A 328 -17.90 -4.92 -19.15
CA GLY A 328 -18.84 -4.86 -18.03
C GLY A 328 -18.88 -6.13 -17.19
N ASN A 329 -18.78 -7.32 -17.82
CA ASN A 329 -18.71 -8.58 -17.09
C ASN A 329 -17.40 -8.71 -16.32
N THR A 330 -16.27 -8.35 -16.91
CA THR A 330 -14.96 -8.32 -16.25
C THR A 330 -14.97 -7.38 -15.05
N LEU A 331 -15.53 -6.17 -15.21
CA LEU A 331 -15.67 -5.21 -14.11
C LEU A 331 -16.45 -5.81 -12.92
N ARG A 332 -17.61 -6.39 -13.19
CA ARG A 332 -18.48 -6.94 -12.12
C ARG A 332 -17.92 -8.22 -11.49
N SER A 333 -17.26 -9.07 -12.25
CA SER A 333 -16.72 -10.34 -11.75
C SER A 333 -15.40 -10.14 -11.01
N ARG A 334 -14.51 -9.28 -11.53
CA ARG A 334 -13.17 -9.09 -10.95
C ARG A 334 -13.14 -8.03 -9.85
N TYR A 335 -14.02 -7.02 -9.93
CA TYR A 335 -14.04 -5.88 -9.02
C TYR A 335 -15.44 -5.59 -8.44
N PRO A 336 -16.14 -6.58 -7.87
CA PRO A 336 -17.54 -6.42 -7.43
C PRO A 336 -17.71 -5.35 -6.35
N GLY A 337 -16.65 -5.09 -5.58
CA GLY A 337 -16.61 -4.07 -4.55
C GLY A 337 -16.16 -2.69 -5.04
N SER A 338 -15.71 -2.52 -6.29
CA SER A 338 -15.29 -1.22 -6.79
C SER A 338 -16.48 -0.26 -6.93
N ARG A 339 -16.25 1.03 -6.63
CA ARG A 339 -17.25 2.09 -6.91
C ARG A 339 -17.67 2.09 -8.39
N TRP A 340 -16.75 1.76 -9.27
CA TRP A 340 -16.99 1.70 -10.71
C TRP A 340 -17.98 0.60 -11.11
N ALA A 341 -17.99 -0.53 -10.39
CA ALA A 341 -18.95 -1.61 -10.62
C ALA A 341 -20.38 -1.28 -10.16
N THR A 342 -20.52 -0.31 -9.26
CA THR A 342 -21.82 0.14 -8.72
C THR A 342 -22.34 1.42 -9.38
N MET A 343 -21.54 2.08 -10.22
CA MET A 343 -21.98 3.22 -11.03
C MET A 343 -22.78 2.74 -12.25
N ASN A 344 -23.99 3.32 -12.45
CA ASN A 344 -24.88 3.05 -13.59
C ASN A 344 -24.48 3.89 -14.81
#